data_a3882a07a0b037fb55fe8852f173799d
#
_entry.id   a3882a07a0b037fb55fe8852f173799d
#
_cell.length_a   1.000
_cell.length_b   1.000
_cell.length_c   1.000
_cell.angle_alpha   90.00
_cell.angle_beta   90.00
_cell.angle_gamma   90.00
#
_symmetry.space_group_name_H-M   'P 1'
#
loop_
_entity.id
_entity.type
_entity.pdbx_description
1 polymer ?
#
loop_
_entity_poly.entity_id
_entity_poly.type
_entity_poly.pdbx_seq_one_letter_code
_entity_poly.pdbx_strand_id
1 'polypeptide(L)'
;LSPDYETKIKINKRELLDCIDRATLLVKEGDKKPIIMNVTDENMELKINSFIGSMNENIDIAKEGKDIMIGFNPKFFIDALRVIDDEEVTLYMVNPKAPCFIRDEEEKYIYLILPVNFNAATN
;
A
#
# COMPACT_ATOMS: atom_id res chain seq x y z
N LEU A 1 9.93 -0.18 25.23
CA LEU A 1 8.69 -0.62 24.61
C LEU A 1 8.96 -1.24 23.25
N SER A 2 8.40 -2.39 23.02
CA SER A 2 8.47 -3.01 21.71
C SER A 2 7.65 -2.19 20.71
N PRO A 3 8.13 -2.00 19.49
CA PRO A 3 7.33 -1.34 18.47
C PRO A 3 6.10 -2.20 18.16
N ASP A 4 5.01 -1.54 17.80
CA ASP A 4 3.75 -2.20 17.46
C ASP A 4 3.68 -2.56 15.98
N TYR A 5 4.83 -2.70 15.32
CA TYR A 5 4.93 -3.02 13.89
C TYR A 5 6.15 -3.89 13.62
N GLU A 6 6.11 -4.60 12.51
CA GLU A 6 7.24 -5.39 12.01
C GLU A 6 7.89 -4.71 10.80
N THR A 7 7.13 -3.86 10.11
CA THR A 7 7.60 -3.14 8.92
C THR A 7 7.14 -1.69 8.98
N LYS A 8 8.07 -0.78 8.81
CA LYS A 8 7.79 0.66 8.74
C LYS A 8 8.33 1.19 7.43
N ILE A 9 7.51 1.92 6.68
CA ILE A 9 7.85 2.40 5.35
C ILE A 9 7.60 3.89 5.27
N LYS A 10 8.61 4.65 4.85
CA LYS A 10 8.43 6.05 4.47
C LYS A 10 8.44 6.13 2.96
N ILE A 11 7.43 6.76 2.40
CA ILE A 11 7.23 6.82 0.97
C ILE A 11 6.66 8.18 0.55
N ASN A 12 7.04 8.64 -0.62
CA ASN A 12 6.49 9.87 -1.18
C ASN A 12 5.00 9.67 -1.45
N LYS A 13 4.17 10.55 -0.87
CA LYS A 13 2.71 10.42 -0.97
C LYS A 13 2.23 10.53 -2.41
N ARG A 14 2.74 11.50 -3.16
CA ARG A 14 2.29 11.73 -4.53
C ARG A 14 2.62 10.56 -5.44
N GLU A 15 3.83 10.01 -5.31
CA GLU A 15 4.20 8.83 -6.09
C GLU A 15 3.30 7.65 -5.80
N LEU A 16 3.02 7.40 -4.51
CA LEU A 16 2.15 6.29 -4.11
C LEU A 16 0.72 6.50 -4.61
N LEU A 17 0.16 7.68 -4.40
CA LEU A 17 -1.20 8.00 -4.82
C LEU A 17 -1.36 7.89 -6.34
N ASP A 18 -0.45 8.48 -7.10
CA ASP A 18 -0.53 8.45 -8.56
C ASP A 18 -0.40 7.03 -9.10
N CYS A 19 0.46 6.21 -8.49
CA CYS A 19 0.62 4.82 -8.88
C CYS A 19 -0.68 4.03 -8.64
N ILE A 20 -1.30 4.21 -7.47
CA ILE A 20 -2.55 3.52 -7.15
C ILE A 20 -3.69 4.02 -8.04
N ASP A 21 -3.73 5.32 -8.32
CA ASP A 21 -4.73 5.88 -9.25
C ASP A 21 -4.60 5.24 -10.64
N ARG A 22 -3.36 5.09 -11.15
CA ARG A 22 -3.16 4.42 -12.44
C ARG A 22 -3.64 2.98 -12.42
N ALA A 23 -3.42 2.28 -11.31
CA ALA A 23 -3.87 0.91 -11.16
C ALA A 23 -5.40 0.78 -11.27
N THR A 24 -6.14 1.76 -10.78
CA THR A 24 -7.60 1.70 -10.81
C THR A 24 -8.16 1.79 -12.23
N LEU A 25 -7.38 2.30 -13.18
CA LEU A 25 -7.81 2.35 -14.59
C LEU A 25 -7.95 0.96 -15.20
N LEU A 26 -7.34 -0.05 -14.59
CA LEU A 26 -7.39 -1.43 -15.06
C LEU A 26 -8.51 -2.23 -14.42
N VAL A 27 -9.23 -1.65 -13.47
CA VAL A 27 -10.27 -2.35 -12.72
C VAL A 27 -11.62 -1.72 -13.03
N LYS A 28 -12.55 -2.53 -13.50
CA LYS A 28 -13.92 -2.07 -13.74
C LYS A 28 -14.65 -1.92 -12.42
N GLU A 29 -15.65 -1.03 -12.42
CA GLU A 29 -16.53 -0.90 -11.28
C GLU A 29 -17.17 -2.25 -10.98
N GLY A 30 -17.11 -2.66 -9.71
CA GLY A 30 -17.61 -3.95 -9.26
C GLY A 30 -16.59 -5.07 -9.26
N ASP A 31 -15.48 -4.94 -9.99
CA ASP A 31 -14.38 -5.91 -9.91
C ASP A 31 -13.60 -5.68 -8.62
N LYS A 32 -13.42 -6.73 -7.86
CA LYS A 32 -12.71 -6.64 -6.58
C LYS A 32 -11.26 -7.12 -6.73
N LYS A 33 -10.50 -6.42 -7.57
CA LYS A 33 -9.09 -6.76 -7.78
C LYS A 33 -8.22 -6.01 -6.78
N PRO A 34 -7.45 -6.72 -5.96
CA PRO A 34 -6.55 -6.06 -5.03
C PRO A 34 -5.34 -5.49 -5.75
N ILE A 35 -4.79 -4.43 -5.19
CA ILE A 35 -3.43 -4.03 -5.52
C ILE A 35 -2.51 -4.76 -4.55
N ILE A 36 -1.44 -5.33 -5.06
CA ILE A 36 -0.50 -6.09 -4.25
C ILE A 36 0.76 -5.26 -4.07
N MET A 37 1.11 -5.01 -2.81
CA MET A 37 2.35 -4.35 -2.43
C MET A 37 3.35 -5.42 -2.07
N ASN A 38 4.45 -5.46 -2.79
CA ASN A 38 5.57 -6.32 -2.45
C ASN A 38 6.73 -5.43 -2.00
N VAL A 39 7.01 -5.45 -0.71
CA VAL A 39 8.02 -4.61 -0.08
C VAL A 39 9.27 -5.44 0.15
N THR A 40 10.32 -5.12 -0.56
CA THR A 40 11.62 -5.80 -0.43
C THR A 40 12.72 -4.76 -0.37
N ASP A 41 13.61 -4.87 0.61
CA ASP A 41 14.69 -3.91 0.79
C ASP A 41 14.15 -2.47 0.81
N GLU A 42 14.62 -1.60 -0.04
CA GLU A 42 14.15 -0.21 -0.13
C GLU A 42 13.30 0.03 -1.37
N ASN A 43 12.54 -0.98 -1.76
CA ASN A 43 11.66 -0.93 -2.93
C ASN A 43 10.27 -1.41 -2.59
N MET A 44 9.28 -0.72 -3.12
CA MET A 44 7.89 -1.19 -3.10
C MET A 44 7.45 -1.44 -4.53
N GLU A 45 7.11 -2.69 -4.83
CA GLU A 45 6.48 -3.05 -6.09
C GLU A 45 4.97 -3.03 -5.89
N LEU A 46 4.27 -2.33 -6.76
CA LEU A 46 2.81 -2.28 -6.79
C LEU A 46 2.34 -2.98 -8.05
N LYS A 47 1.44 -3.94 -7.88
CA LYS A 47 1.02 -4.81 -8.95
C LYS A 47 -0.48 -5.04 -8.91
N ILE A 48 -1.12 -4.98 -10.07
CA ILE A 48 -2.52 -5.33 -10.23
C ILE A 48 -2.71 -6.07 -11.54
N ASN A 49 -3.57 -7.08 -11.53
CA ASN A 49 -3.94 -7.84 -12.73
C ASN A 49 -5.45 -7.75 -12.91
N SER A 50 -5.88 -7.54 -14.14
CA SER A 50 -7.29 -7.52 -14.49
C SER A 50 -7.51 -8.13 -15.87
N PHE A 51 -8.77 -8.21 -16.30
CA PHE A 51 -9.11 -8.73 -17.63
C PHE A 51 -8.58 -7.86 -18.77
N ILE A 52 -8.43 -6.57 -18.54
CA ILE A 52 -8.01 -5.65 -19.59
C ILE A 52 -6.50 -5.37 -19.58
N GLY A 53 -5.79 -5.89 -18.61
CA GLY A 53 -4.34 -5.71 -18.56
C GLY A 53 -3.77 -5.83 -17.16
N SER A 54 -2.50 -5.55 -17.07
CA SER A 54 -1.78 -5.58 -15.79
C SER A 54 -0.88 -4.37 -15.68
N MET A 55 -0.54 -4.04 -14.42
CA MET A 55 0.40 -2.97 -14.11
C MET A 55 1.39 -3.48 -13.08
N ASN A 56 2.63 -3.07 -13.22
CA ASN A 56 3.69 -3.37 -12.27
C ASN A 56 4.59 -2.14 -12.21
N GLU A 57 4.58 -1.44 -11.09
CA GLU A 57 5.41 -0.26 -10.90
C GLU A 57 6.20 -0.37 -9.61
N ASN A 58 7.36 0.23 -9.60
CA ASN A 58 8.27 0.22 -8.44
C ASN A 58 8.44 1.64 -7.93
N ILE A 59 8.43 1.80 -6.61
CA ILE A 59 8.63 3.07 -5.94
C ILE A 59 9.74 2.89 -4.93
N ASP A 60 10.68 3.84 -4.90
CA ASP A 60 11.73 3.85 -3.89
C ASP A 60 11.13 4.21 -2.53
N ILE A 61 11.56 3.50 -1.51
CA ILE A 61 11.08 3.71 -0.14
C ILE A 61 12.25 3.68 0.84
N ALA A 62 12.00 4.17 2.05
CA ALA A 62 12.89 3.94 3.19
C ALA A 62 12.18 2.95 4.10
N LYS A 63 12.78 1.77 4.29
CA LYS A 63 12.16 0.69 5.06
C LYS A 63 12.96 0.40 6.31
N GLU A 64 12.23 0.16 7.41
CA GLU A 64 12.77 -0.45 8.61
C GLU A 64 12.00 -1.72 8.87
N GLY A 65 12.69 -2.79 9.23
CA GLY A 65 12.06 -4.07 9.56
C GLY A 65 11.98 -5.04 8.40
N LYS A 66 10.98 -5.88 8.45
CA LYS A 66 10.85 -7.04 7.56
C LYS A 66 10.30 -6.68 6.19
N ASP A 67 10.66 -7.50 5.20
CA ASP A 67 9.97 -7.50 3.92
C ASP A 67 8.54 -7.99 4.11
N ILE A 68 7.63 -7.57 3.26
CA ILE A 68 6.23 -7.98 3.35
C ILE A 68 5.56 -7.93 1.98
N MET A 69 4.65 -8.86 1.75
CA MET A 69 3.77 -8.82 0.58
C MET A 69 2.33 -8.80 1.11
N ILE A 70 1.56 -7.81 0.74
CA ILE A 70 0.24 -7.57 1.30
C ILE A 70 -0.68 -6.98 0.23
N GLY A 71 -1.96 -7.40 0.23
CA GLY A 71 -2.94 -6.92 -0.73
C GLY A 71 -3.94 -5.97 -0.11
N PHE A 72 -4.38 -4.97 -0.89
CA PHE A 72 -5.34 -3.98 -0.43
C PHE A 72 -6.35 -3.65 -1.53
N ASN A 73 -7.52 -3.18 -1.10
CA ASN A 73 -8.44 -2.53 -2.00
C ASN A 73 -7.89 -1.12 -2.30
N PRO A 74 -7.56 -0.80 -3.56
CA PRO A 74 -6.92 0.47 -3.89
C PRO A 74 -7.74 1.69 -3.46
N LYS A 75 -9.07 1.60 -3.46
CA LYS A 75 -9.94 2.71 -3.12
C LYS A 75 -9.66 3.27 -1.71
N PHE A 76 -9.43 2.37 -0.75
CA PHE A 76 -9.22 2.82 0.63
C PHE A 76 -7.92 3.59 0.79
N PHE A 77 -6.88 3.17 0.09
CA PHE A 77 -5.63 3.92 0.08
C PHE A 77 -5.81 5.28 -0.58
N ILE A 78 -6.50 5.33 -1.71
CA ILE A 78 -6.75 6.59 -2.42
C ILE A 78 -7.49 7.56 -1.51
N ASP A 79 -8.55 7.10 -0.85
CA ASP A 79 -9.36 7.96 0.02
C ASP A 79 -8.51 8.55 1.15
N ALA A 80 -7.65 7.74 1.77
CA ALA A 80 -6.79 8.20 2.85
C ALA A 80 -5.71 9.17 2.34
N LEU A 81 -5.03 8.80 1.25
CA LEU A 81 -3.93 9.61 0.75
C LEU A 81 -4.38 10.98 0.24
N ARG A 82 -5.59 11.08 -0.28
CA ARG A 82 -6.11 12.36 -0.79
C ARG A 82 -6.32 13.41 0.28
N VAL A 83 -6.57 12.99 1.52
CA VAL A 83 -6.80 13.94 2.62
C VAL A 83 -5.54 14.24 3.44
N ILE A 84 -4.44 13.57 3.15
CA ILE A 84 -3.17 13.81 3.81
C ILE A 84 -2.37 14.84 3.00
N ASP A 85 -1.99 15.94 3.63
CA ASP A 85 -1.26 17.00 2.95
C ASP A 85 0.26 16.83 2.95
N ASP A 86 0.78 15.92 3.75
CA ASP A 86 2.23 15.70 3.88
C ASP A 86 2.84 15.22 2.56
N GLU A 87 4.07 15.63 2.28
CA GLU A 87 4.80 15.13 1.11
C GLU A 87 5.15 13.66 1.25
N GLU A 88 5.44 13.23 2.46
CA GLU A 88 5.83 11.87 2.77
C GLU A 88 4.85 11.28 3.75
N VAL A 89 4.49 10.02 3.56
CA VAL A 89 3.64 9.29 4.50
C VAL A 89 4.41 8.10 5.05
N THR A 90 4.01 7.67 6.24
CA THR A 90 4.61 6.52 6.90
C THR A 90 3.58 5.42 7.06
N LEU A 91 3.91 4.24 6.56
CA LEU A 91 3.06 3.06 6.64
C LEU A 91 3.63 2.10 7.68
N TYR A 92 2.76 1.55 8.51
CA TYR A 92 3.13 0.58 9.54
C TYR A 92 2.36 -0.70 9.32
N MET A 93 3.07 -1.81 9.24
CA MET A 93 2.48 -3.14 8.98
C MET A 93 3.06 -4.18 9.91
N VAL A 94 2.27 -5.19 10.23
CA VAL A 94 2.71 -6.30 11.09
C VAL A 94 2.85 -7.58 10.27
N ASN A 95 1.81 -7.95 9.54
CA ASN A 95 1.80 -9.15 8.71
C ASN A 95 0.74 -8.98 7.60
N PRO A 96 0.68 -9.90 6.62
CA PRO A 96 -0.26 -9.76 5.49
C PRO A 96 -1.75 -9.84 5.84
N LYS A 97 -2.09 -10.23 7.06
CA LYS A 97 -3.48 -10.35 7.50
C LYS A 97 -3.90 -9.26 8.47
N ALA A 98 -2.97 -8.44 8.90
CA ALA A 98 -3.22 -7.35 9.84
C ALA A 98 -3.36 -6.02 9.10
N PRO A 99 -4.07 -5.05 9.69
CA PRO A 99 -4.23 -3.75 9.06
C PRO A 99 -2.92 -3.02 8.84
N CYS A 100 -2.89 -2.22 7.76
CA CYS A 100 -1.84 -1.23 7.57
C CYS A 100 -2.30 0.06 8.22
N PHE A 101 -1.42 0.71 8.97
CA PHE A 101 -1.70 2.02 9.53
C PHE A 101 -0.91 3.07 8.76
N ILE A 102 -1.57 4.16 8.41
CA ILE A 102 -0.92 5.35 7.89
C ILE A 102 -1.01 6.39 8.99
N ARG A 103 0.12 6.76 9.57
CA ARG A 103 0.13 7.74 10.65
C ARG A 103 1.39 8.60 10.58
N ASP A 104 1.29 9.83 11.07
CA ASP A 104 2.46 10.69 11.18
C ASP A 104 3.18 10.45 12.51
N GLU A 105 4.43 10.92 12.59
CA GLU A 105 5.24 10.73 13.79
C GLU A 105 4.70 11.50 14.99
N GLU A 106 3.97 12.59 14.76
CA GLU A 106 3.33 13.38 15.80
C GLU A 106 1.94 12.88 16.16
N GLU A 107 1.50 11.81 15.52
CA GLU A 107 0.19 11.19 15.74
C GLU A 107 -0.99 12.14 15.55
N LYS A 108 -0.86 13.10 14.63
CA LYS A 108 -1.95 14.02 14.28
C LYS A 108 -3.09 13.33 13.56
N TYR A 109 -2.80 12.22 12.90
CA TYR A 109 -3.80 11.40 12.23
C TYR A 109 -3.38 9.94 12.24
N ILE A 110 -4.38 9.07 12.17
CA ILE A 110 -4.17 7.63 12.02
C ILE A 110 -5.25 7.14 11.08
N TYR A 111 -4.85 6.51 9.97
CA TYR A 111 -5.76 5.83 9.06
C TYR A 111 -5.47 4.35 9.08
N LEU A 112 -6.52 3.56 9.15
CA LEU A 112 -6.42 2.11 9.19
C LEU A 112 -6.94 1.55 7.88
N ILE A 113 -6.10 0.79 7.18
CA ILE A 113 -6.46 0.16 5.91
C ILE A 113 -6.45 -1.35 6.11
N LEU A 114 -7.60 -1.96 5.96
CA LEU A 114 -7.71 -3.42 6.10
C LEU A 114 -7.13 -4.11 4.86
N PRO A 115 -6.36 -5.18 5.06
CA PRO A 115 -5.85 -5.95 3.94
C PRO A 115 -6.94 -6.83 3.35
N VAL A 116 -6.72 -7.26 2.11
CA VAL A 116 -7.57 -8.25 1.46
C VAL A 116 -6.73 -9.47 1.12
N ASN A 117 -7.37 -10.63 1.15
CA ASN A 117 -6.72 -11.86 0.72
C ASN A 117 -6.48 -11.83 -0.79
N PHE A 118 -5.38 -12.38 -1.21
CA PHE A 118 -5.09 -12.54 -2.62
C PHE A 118 -4.41 -13.89 -2.83
N ASN A 119 -4.55 -14.42 -4.04
CA ASN A 119 -3.87 -15.66 -4.42
C ASN A 119 -2.66 -15.29 -5.27
N ALA A 120 -1.47 -15.46 -4.71
CA ALA A 120 -0.22 -15.09 -5.37
C ALA A 120 -0.02 -15.86 -6.69
N ALA A 121 -0.58 -17.06 -6.81
CA ALA A 121 -0.43 -17.87 -8.02
C ALA A 121 -1.28 -17.34 -9.18
N THR A 122 -2.32 -16.57 -8.91
CA THR A 122 -3.21 -16.02 -9.93
C THR A 122 -2.92 -14.55 -10.25
N ASN A 123 -1.95 -13.98 -9.57
CA ASN A 123 -1.56 -12.58 -9.75
C ASN A 123 -0.19 -12.45 -10.48
#